data_609f07efb460c8e2d52dc7e41db67182
#
_entry.id   609f07efb460c8e2d52dc7e41db67182
#
_cell.length_a   1.000
_cell.length_b   1.000
_cell.length_c   1.000
_cell.angle_alpha   90.00
_cell.angle_beta   90.00
_cell.angle_gamma   90.00
#
_symmetry.space_group_name_H-M   'P 1'
#
loop_
_entity.id
_entity.type
_entity.pdbx_description
1 polymer ?
#
loop_
_entity_poly.entity_id
_entity_poly.type
_entity_poly.pdbx_seq_one_letter_code
_entity_poly.pdbx_strand_id
1 'polypeptide(L)'
;MSGYPKIIHTEEGMRDGLQIESPDIPLEAKIRLLDALSETGLREIAVGSFVSPKWTPQMACMDELVKAFHPKPGVRYTYTALNDKGLERAEEFTPPLSPKAHEYSTRVDMCDVFAQRNTNRTQAQQIAAWPKMIEKAVAKGAQDGGMNISNCFGSNWTGEVPTEKLMAMFDRMVQQWNDAGLPVKRIGFSDATGWNLPHQVERTLEEVKKRWPSITDFNLHLHNARGAALASIYASLRVLDNGDTLRLQTSIGGMAGCPYCGMGQAAMMIATEDLMHMLQEMGIHTGVDLYKLIEVVWLAEEVVGHPLYGFVSKAGPRPHFDRLYPMDMPRIETLAQARHFILGPKAYRGAASPWLKPITSAQRPESLTGGIAAAEPVAPVRAVAR
;
A
#
# COMPACT_ATOMS: atom_id res chain seq x y z
N MET A 1 12.15 -11.54 -20.26
CA MET A 1 10.93 -11.04 -19.59
C MET A 1 10.97 -11.59 -18.18
N SER A 2 10.69 -10.78 -17.17
CA SER A 2 10.64 -11.28 -15.79
C SER A 2 9.54 -12.34 -15.68
N GLY A 3 9.77 -13.42 -14.92
CA GLY A 3 8.75 -14.44 -14.67
C GLY A 3 7.62 -13.98 -13.74
N TYR A 4 7.67 -12.71 -13.29
CA TYR A 4 6.73 -12.12 -12.33
C TYR A 4 5.44 -11.63 -13.00
N PRO A 5 4.32 -11.55 -12.23
CA PRO A 5 3.07 -11.00 -12.71
C PRO A 5 3.19 -9.51 -13.06
N LYS A 6 2.23 -9.00 -13.84
CA LYS A 6 2.08 -7.55 -14.03
C LYS A 6 1.64 -6.91 -12.72
N ILE A 7 2.47 -6.03 -12.16
CA ILE A 7 2.14 -5.30 -10.93
C ILE A 7 1.34 -4.04 -11.26
N ILE A 8 0.22 -3.84 -10.58
CA ILE A 8 -0.55 -2.59 -10.53
C ILE A 8 -0.61 -2.18 -9.07
N HIS A 9 -0.13 -1.01 -8.75
CA HIS A 9 -0.08 -0.51 -7.39
C HIS A 9 -1.01 0.69 -7.22
N THR A 10 -1.79 0.72 -6.15
CA THR A 10 -2.60 1.87 -5.71
C THR A 10 -2.08 2.35 -4.36
N GLU A 11 -1.75 3.63 -4.28
CA GLU A 11 -1.36 4.31 -3.05
C GLU A 11 -2.62 4.73 -2.27
N GLU A 12 -2.74 4.27 -1.04
CA GLU A 12 -3.92 4.47 -0.19
C GLU A 12 -3.71 5.48 0.96
N GLY A 13 -2.56 6.12 1.02
CA GLY A 13 -2.22 7.04 2.12
C GLY A 13 -3.22 8.17 2.30
N MET A 14 -3.69 8.75 1.22
CA MET A 14 -4.70 9.81 1.25
C MET A 14 -6.11 9.30 1.60
N ARG A 15 -6.38 7.99 1.41
CA ARG A 15 -7.69 7.38 1.68
C ARG A 15 -7.68 6.58 2.97
N ASP A 16 -7.08 5.40 2.98
CA ASP A 16 -7.06 4.49 4.13
C ASP A 16 -6.14 5.04 5.23
N GLY A 17 -5.04 5.65 4.81
CA GLY A 17 -4.11 6.32 5.70
C GLY A 17 -4.75 7.43 6.51
N LEU A 18 -5.27 8.44 5.86
CA LEU A 18 -5.85 9.60 6.53
C LEU A 18 -7.20 9.31 7.21
N GLN A 19 -7.87 8.21 6.89
CA GLN A 19 -9.19 7.89 7.44
C GLN A 19 -9.19 7.68 8.95
N ILE A 20 -8.07 7.31 9.55
CA ILE A 20 -7.93 7.05 10.99
C ILE A 20 -7.17 8.18 11.72
N GLU A 21 -6.65 9.14 11.00
CA GLU A 21 -5.88 10.25 11.54
C GLU A 21 -6.82 11.37 12.08
N SER A 22 -6.23 12.43 12.61
CA SER A 22 -7.03 13.57 13.12
C SER A 22 -7.90 14.19 12.02
N PRO A 23 -9.18 14.45 12.27
CA PRO A 23 -10.02 15.23 11.36
C PRO A 23 -9.54 16.68 11.21
N ASP A 24 -8.75 17.19 12.16
CA ASP A 24 -8.27 18.58 12.21
C ASP A 24 -7.04 18.83 11.32
N ILE A 25 -6.54 17.82 10.58
CA ILE A 25 -5.47 18.02 9.61
C ILE A 25 -5.93 19.04 8.56
N PRO A 26 -5.20 20.19 8.41
CA PRO A 26 -5.59 21.26 7.50
C PRO A 26 -5.69 20.78 6.05
N LEU A 27 -6.61 21.37 5.28
CA LEU A 27 -6.79 21.09 3.87
C LEU A 27 -5.47 21.32 3.08
N GLU A 28 -4.78 22.40 3.36
CA GLU A 28 -3.51 22.77 2.71
C GLU A 28 -2.43 21.69 2.93
N ALA A 29 -2.40 21.08 4.11
CA ALA A 29 -1.48 19.97 4.40
C ALA A 29 -1.83 18.72 3.60
N LYS A 30 -3.12 18.41 3.43
CA LYS A 30 -3.58 17.31 2.58
C LYS A 30 -3.28 17.56 1.09
N ILE A 31 -3.47 18.78 0.59
CA ILE A 31 -3.11 19.17 -0.77
C ILE A 31 -1.61 19.01 -0.98
N ARG A 32 -0.77 19.57 -0.09
CA ARG A 32 0.68 19.45 -0.15
C ARG A 32 1.15 17.98 -0.19
N LEU A 33 0.50 17.12 0.59
CA LEU A 33 0.82 15.68 0.62
C LEU A 33 0.43 14.98 -0.68
N LEU A 34 -0.77 15.25 -1.23
CA LEU A 34 -1.24 14.67 -2.47
C LEU A 34 -0.40 15.12 -3.68
N ASP A 35 -0.05 16.41 -3.73
CA ASP A 35 0.81 16.96 -4.78
C ASP A 35 2.21 16.32 -4.71
N ALA A 36 2.80 16.18 -3.51
CA ALA A 36 4.08 15.54 -3.33
C ALA A 36 4.06 14.05 -3.72
N LEU A 37 3.00 13.31 -3.38
CA LEU A 37 2.79 11.92 -3.83
C LEU A 37 2.77 11.82 -5.35
N SER A 38 2.11 12.77 -6.02
CA SER A 38 2.00 12.80 -7.48
C SER A 38 3.35 12.93 -8.19
N GLU A 39 4.38 13.47 -7.51
CA GLU A 39 5.74 13.67 -8.04
C GLU A 39 6.67 12.46 -7.88
N THR A 40 6.23 11.40 -7.19
CA THR A 40 7.08 10.23 -6.85
C THR A 40 7.19 9.19 -7.96
N GLY A 41 6.41 9.31 -9.04
CA GLY A 41 6.31 8.29 -10.08
C GLY A 41 5.24 7.22 -9.82
N LEU A 42 4.49 7.32 -8.73
CA LEU A 42 3.30 6.52 -8.49
C LEU A 42 2.27 6.77 -9.60
N ARG A 43 1.66 5.69 -10.10
CA ARG A 43 0.73 5.77 -11.24
C ARG A 43 -0.73 5.79 -10.86
N GLU A 44 -1.05 5.37 -9.64
CA GLU A 44 -2.43 5.37 -9.14
C GLU A 44 -2.45 5.77 -7.67
N ILE A 45 -3.23 6.79 -7.34
CA ILE A 45 -3.37 7.34 -6.00
C ILE A 45 -4.86 7.43 -5.67
N ALA A 46 -5.27 6.80 -4.57
CA ALA A 46 -6.61 6.95 -4.02
C ALA A 46 -6.65 8.25 -3.20
N VAL A 47 -7.31 9.27 -3.73
CA VAL A 47 -7.30 10.62 -3.14
C VAL A 47 -8.15 10.74 -1.87
N GLY A 48 -9.04 9.79 -1.63
CA GLY A 48 -9.91 9.76 -0.46
C GLY A 48 -11.23 9.04 -0.70
N SER A 49 -12.25 9.35 0.10
CA SER A 49 -13.55 8.69 0.05
C SER A 49 -14.69 9.71 -0.01
N PHE A 50 -15.60 9.53 -0.95
CA PHE A 50 -16.87 10.29 -1.02
C PHE A 50 -17.93 9.58 -0.16
N VAL A 51 -17.76 9.72 1.15
CA VAL A 51 -18.60 9.11 2.19
C VAL A 51 -19.24 10.20 3.05
N SER A 52 -20.15 9.81 3.95
CA SER A 52 -20.78 10.78 4.86
C SER A 52 -19.77 11.34 5.86
N PRO A 53 -19.58 12.67 5.93
CA PRO A 53 -18.69 13.32 6.89
C PRO A 53 -19.05 13.04 8.35
N LYS A 54 -20.31 12.66 8.60
CA LYS A 54 -20.77 12.29 9.94
C LYS A 54 -20.02 11.06 10.49
N TRP A 55 -19.67 10.12 9.60
CA TRP A 55 -19.01 8.86 9.98
C TRP A 55 -17.51 8.87 9.72
N THR A 56 -17.06 9.71 8.79
CA THR A 56 -15.65 9.86 8.44
C THR A 56 -15.33 11.34 8.27
N PRO A 57 -15.24 12.10 9.38
CA PRO A 57 -15.00 13.53 9.33
C PRO A 57 -13.67 13.90 8.68
N GLN A 58 -12.69 13.00 8.69
CA GLN A 58 -11.41 13.15 8.01
C GLN A 58 -11.55 13.40 6.49
N MET A 59 -12.64 12.90 5.90
CA MET A 59 -12.96 13.03 4.46
C MET A 59 -14.00 14.13 4.16
N ALA A 60 -14.27 15.02 5.12
CA ALA A 60 -15.27 16.08 4.95
C ALA A 60 -14.89 17.07 3.82
N CYS A 61 -13.59 17.33 3.63
CA CYS A 61 -13.05 18.31 2.69
C CYS A 61 -12.76 17.74 1.29
N MET A 62 -13.41 16.64 0.88
CA MET A 62 -13.05 15.98 -0.40
C MET A 62 -13.28 16.89 -1.62
N ASP A 63 -14.36 17.66 -1.65
CA ASP A 63 -14.69 18.53 -2.78
C ASP A 63 -13.65 19.65 -2.94
N GLU A 64 -13.26 20.24 -1.81
CA GLU A 64 -12.23 21.28 -1.75
C GLU A 64 -10.85 20.72 -2.13
N LEU A 65 -10.52 19.52 -1.61
CA LEU A 65 -9.26 18.85 -1.95
C LEU A 65 -9.14 18.61 -3.45
N VAL A 66 -10.19 18.03 -4.06
CA VAL A 66 -10.16 17.68 -5.49
C VAL A 66 -10.15 18.92 -6.39
N LYS A 67 -10.72 20.04 -5.93
CA LYS A 67 -10.64 21.31 -6.68
C LYS A 67 -9.28 22.00 -6.60
N ALA A 68 -8.53 21.76 -5.53
CA ALA A 68 -7.35 22.55 -5.19
C ALA A 68 -6.00 21.86 -5.42
N PHE A 69 -5.95 20.51 -5.47
CA PHE A 69 -4.68 19.82 -5.75
C PHE A 69 -4.25 19.97 -7.21
N HIS A 70 -2.98 19.71 -7.50
CA HIS A 70 -2.40 19.86 -8.84
C HIS A 70 -2.19 18.49 -9.51
N PRO A 71 -3.16 18.02 -10.32
CA PRO A 71 -3.09 16.71 -10.94
C PRO A 71 -1.94 16.62 -11.94
N LYS A 72 -1.18 15.52 -11.85
CA LYS A 72 -0.04 15.26 -12.73
C LYS A 72 -0.44 14.35 -13.91
N PRO A 73 -0.03 14.67 -15.14
CA PRO A 73 -0.25 13.80 -16.29
C PRO A 73 0.34 12.41 -16.08
N GLY A 74 -0.40 11.38 -16.44
CA GLY A 74 0.02 9.97 -16.27
C GLY A 74 -0.25 9.36 -14.91
N VAL A 75 -0.77 10.12 -13.95
CA VAL A 75 -1.27 9.62 -12.68
C VAL A 75 -2.79 9.45 -12.73
N ARG A 76 -3.28 8.30 -12.29
CA ARG A 76 -4.70 8.04 -12.08
C ARG A 76 -5.09 8.41 -10.66
N TYR A 77 -6.05 9.29 -10.51
CA TYR A 77 -6.60 9.69 -9.21
C TYR A 77 -7.90 8.95 -8.97
N THR A 78 -7.86 7.92 -8.13
CA THR A 78 -9.00 7.09 -7.79
C THR A 78 -9.66 7.52 -6.49
N TYR A 79 -10.81 6.97 -6.18
CA TYR A 79 -11.56 7.30 -4.98
C TYR A 79 -12.43 6.13 -4.52
N THR A 80 -12.85 6.16 -3.26
CA THR A 80 -13.85 5.24 -2.73
C THR A 80 -15.21 5.92 -2.63
N ALA A 81 -16.26 5.25 -3.13
CA ALA A 81 -17.65 5.61 -2.92
C ALA A 81 -18.44 4.35 -2.58
N LEU A 82 -19.22 4.39 -1.49
CA LEU A 82 -19.93 3.23 -0.95
C LEU A 82 -21.37 3.12 -1.42
N ASN A 83 -21.92 4.18 -2.03
CA ASN A 83 -23.30 4.24 -2.53
C ASN A 83 -23.40 5.15 -3.74
N ASP A 84 -24.57 5.13 -4.40
CA ASP A 84 -24.81 5.90 -5.64
C ASP A 84 -24.64 7.40 -5.41
N LYS A 85 -25.09 7.95 -4.27
CA LYS A 85 -24.92 9.38 -3.94
C LYS A 85 -23.44 9.80 -3.84
N GLY A 86 -22.60 8.97 -3.23
CA GLY A 86 -21.15 9.22 -3.16
C GLY A 86 -20.50 9.10 -4.53
N LEU A 87 -20.98 8.19 -5.37
CA LEU A 87 -20.51 8.02 -6.75
C LEU A 87 -20.87 9.25 -7.60
N GLU A 88 -22.15 9.67 -7.59
CA GLU A 88 -22.63 10.86 -8.31
C GLU A 88 -21.80 12.10 -7.94
N ARG A 89 -21.60 12.32 -6.63
CA ARG A 89 -20.76 13.44 -6.14
C ARG A 89 -19.32 13.37 -6.67
N ALA A 90 -18.71 12.19 -6.73
CA ALA A 90 -17.35 12.03 -7.24
C ALA A 90 -17.28 12.24 -8.76
N GLU A 91 -18.31 11.85 -9.50
CA GLU A 91 -18.39 12.01 -10.96
C GLU A 91 -18.43 13.48 -11.38
N GLU A 92 -18.93 14.40 -10.52
CA GLU A 92 -18.87 15.85 -10.75
C GLU A 92 -17.42 16.37 -10.87
N PHE A 93 -16.45 15.63 -10.35
CA PHE A 93 -15.02 15.96 -10.36
C PHE A 93 -14.21 15.12 -11.36
N THR A 94 -14.83 14.62 -12.40
CA THR A 94 -14.15 13.85 -13.45
C THR A 94 -14.07 14.64 -14.76
N PRO A 95 -12.87 15.15 -15.19
CA PRO A 95 -11.59 15.13 -14.48
C PRO A 95 -11.51 16.12 -13.31
N PRO A 96 -10.51 16.12 -12.43
CA PRO A 96 -9.25 15.35 -12.49
C PRO A 96 -9.35 13.91 -11.97
N LEU A 97 -10.45 13.53 -11.31
CA LEU A 97 -10.62 12.16 -10.91
C LEU A 97 -10.76 11.23 -12.11
N SER A 98 -10.21 10.06 -12.02
CA SER A 98 -10.36 9.04 -13.05
C SER A 98 -11.75 8.43 -12.99
N PRO A 99 -12.39 8.19 -14.14
CA PRO A 99 -13.67 7.48 -14.18
C PRO A 99 -13.56 6.16 -13.43
N LYS A 100 -14.59 5.83 -12.65
CA LYS A 100 -14.63 4.55 -11.97
C LYS A 100 -14.65 3.43 -13.02
N ALA A 101 -13.68 2.53 -12.95
CA ALA A 101 -13.71 1.34 -13.78
C ALA A 101 -15.01 0.56 -13.50
N HIS A 102 -15.73 0.17 -14.54
CA HIS A 102 -16.94 -0.66 -14.42
C HIS A 102 -16.55 -2.11 -14.13
N GLU A 103 -15.94 -2.31 -12.95
CA GLU A 103 -15.59 -3.64 -12.45
C GLU A 103 -16.70 -4.13 -11.52
N TYR A 104 -17.47 -5.08 -12.04
CA TYR A 104 -18.54 -5.67 -11.25
C TYR A 104 -18.01 -6.81 -10.41
N SER A 105 -18.29 -6.78 -9.13
CA SER A 105 -17.80 -7.80 -8.19
C SER A 105 -18.85 -8.09 -7.12
N THR A 106 -19.05 -9.37 -6.85
CA THR A 106 -19.73 -9.80 -5.62
C THR A 106 -18.81 -9.64 -4.44
N ARG A 107 -19.36 -9.38 -3.26
CA ARG A 107 -18.58 -9.14 -2.03
C ARG A 107 -19.14 -9.96 -0.88
N VAL A 108 -18.25 -10.45 -0.03
CA VAL A 108 -18.61 -11.12 1.22
C VAL A 108 -17.50 -10.95 2.26
N ASP A 109 -17.88 -10.95 3.52
CA ASP A 109 -16.94 -10.96 4.62
C ASP A 109 -16.97 -12.34 5.30
N MET A 110 -15.80 -12.92 5.57
CA MET A 110 -15.71 -14.22 6.25
C MET A 110 -15.95 -14.11 7.76
N CYS A 111 -15.93 -12.89 8.31
CA CYS A 111 -16.26 -12.59 9.71
C CYS A 111 -17.58 -11.82 9.79
N ASP A 112 -18.64 -12.47 10.26
CA ASP A 112 -19.97 -11.84 10.39
C ASP A 112 -19.97 -10.64 11.36
N VAL A 113 -19.16 -10.68 12.41
CA VAL A 113 -18.99 -9.56 13.35
C VAL A 113 -18.41 -8.34 12.64
N PHE A 114 -17.33 -8.53 11.86
CA PHE A 114 -16.74 -7.43 11.09
C PHE A 114 -17.69 -6.93 10.00
N ALA A 115 -18.40 -7.83 9.31
CA ALA A 115 -19.40 -7.47 8.31
C ALA A 115 -20.43 -6.49 8.88
N GLN A 116 -20.98 -6.81 10.06
CA GLN A 116 -21.96 -5.95 10.73
C GLN A 116 -21.34 -4.61 11.19
N ARG A 117 -20.13 -4.63 11.76
CA ARG A 117 -19.43 -3.42 12.21
C ARG A 117 -19.07 -2.48 11.06
N ASN A 118 -18.63 -3.02 9.92
CA ASN A 118 -18.11 -2.24 8.79
C ASN A 118 -19.21 -1.82 7.81
N THR A 119 -20.19 -2.68 7.56
CA THR A 119 -21.21 -2.45 6.52
C THR A 119 -22.64 -2.41 7.03
N ASN A 120 -22.83 -2.60 8.34
CA ASN A 120 -24.15 -2.78 8.97
C ASN A 120 -25.00 -3.88 8.30
N ARG A 121 -24.33 -4.95 7.83
CA ARG A 121 -24.96 -6.12 7.18
C ARG A 121 -24.33 -7.40 7.71
N THR A 122 -25.15 -8.42 7.90
CA THR A 122 -24.65 -9.77 8.17
C THR A 122 -24.05 -10.39 6.92
N GLN A 123 -23.22 -11.41 7.07
CA GLN A 123 -22.71 -12.20 5.95
C GLN A 123 -23.85 -12.74 5.07
N ALA A 124 -24.92 -13.26 5.70
CA ALA A 124 -26.09 -13.76 4.98
C ALA A 124 -26.76 -12.67 4.12
N GLN A 125 -26.87 -11.43 4.62
CA GLN A 125 -27.41 -10.30 3.87
C GLN A 125 -26.50 -9.87 2.73
N GLN A 126 -25.17 -9.99 2.89
CA GLN A 126 -24.21 -9.73 1.81
C GLN A 126 -24.39 -10.77 0.69
N ILE A 127 -24.50 -12.04 1.04
CA ILE A 127 -24.73 -13.15 0.09
C ILE A 127 -26.08 -12.98 -0.64
N ALA A 128 -27.13 -12.64 0.10
CA ALA A 128 -28.47 -12.42 -0.48
C ALA A 128 -28.51 -11.25 -1.50
N ALA A 129 -27.53 -10.34 -1.47
CA ALA A 129 -27.43 -9.23 -2.41
C ALA A 129 -26.74 -9.60 -3.74
N TRP A 130 -26.05 -10.74 -3.85
CA TRP A 130 -25.29 -11.12 -5.04
C TRP A 130 -26.14 -11.20 -6.31
N PRO A 131 -27.32 -11.85 -6.34
CA PRO A 131 -28.12 -11.92 -7.55
C PRO A 131 -28.42 -10.54 -8.15
N LYS A 132 -28.84 -9.59 -7.31
CA LYS A 132 -29.09 -8.22 -7.76
C LYS A 132 -27.84 -7.48 -8.27
N MET A 133 -26.67 -7.75 -7.66
CA MET A 133 -25.39 -7.18 -8.13
C MET A 133 -25.02 -7.75 -9.51
N ILE A 134 -25.23 -9.05 -9.72
CA ILE A 134 -24.96 -9.75 -10.98
C ILE A 134 -25.95 -9.30 -12.06
N GLU A 135 -27.24 -9.22 -11.76
CA GLU A 135 -28.26 -8.66 -12.66
C GLU A 135 -27.90 -7.25 -13.15
N LYS A 136 -27.44 -6.39 -12.22
CA LYS A 136 -26.97 -5.02 -12.57
C LYS A 136 -25.76 -5.08 -13.51
N ALA A 137 -24.84 -6.01 -13.29
CA ALA A 137 -23.66 -6.20 -14.15
C ALA A 137 -24.08 -6.64 -15.56
N VAL A 138 -24.94 -7.63 -15.67
CA VAL A 138 -25.49 -8.12 -16.97
C VAL A 138 -26.21 -6.99 -17.69
N ALA A 139 -27.08 -6.25 -17.01
CA ALA A 139 -27.83 -5.14 -17.59
C ALA A 139 -26.92 -3.99 -18.10
N LYS A 140 -25.73 -3.86 -17.56
CA LYS A 140 -24.71 -2.88 -17.96
C LYS A 140 -23.71 -3.43 -18.99
N GLY A 141 -23.95 -4.66 -19.50
CA GLY A 141 -23.13 -5.28 -20.55
C GLY A 141 -21.77 -5.79 -20.06
N ALA A 142 -21.63 -6.15 -18.78
CA ALA A 142 -20.41 -6.77 -18.28
C ALA A 142 -20.02 -8.00 -19.10
N GLN A 143 -18.74 -8.19 -19.35
CA GLN A 143 -18.20 -9.36 -20.07
C GLN A 143 -17.62 -10.40 -19.11
N ASP A 144 -17.36 -10.02 -17.88
CA ASP A 144 -16.84 -10.86 -16.83
C ASP A 144 -17.26 -10.34 -15.45
N GLY A 145 -17.07 -11.19 -14.43
CA GLY A 145 -17.31 -10.89 -13.05
C GLY A 145 -16.03 -10.90 -12.21
N GLY A 146 -16.16 -10.34 -11.03
CA GLY A 146 -15.13 -10.38 -10.01
C GLY A 146 -15.69 -10.80 -8.65
N MET A 147 -14.80 -11.16 -7.75
CA MET A 147 -15.11 -11.52 -6.37
C MET A 147 -14.21 -10.75 -5.42
N ASN A 148 -14.75 -10.27 -4.30
CA ASN A 148 -13.98 -9.69 -3.21
C ASN A 148 -14.37 -10.34 -1.89
N ILE A 149 -13.38 -10.87 -1.19
CA ILE A 149 -13.58 -11.48 0.12
C ILE A 149 -12.77 -10.71 1.17
N SER A 150 -13.47 -10.27 2.22
CA SER A 150 -12.87 -9.61 3.37
C SER A 150 -12.63 -10.60 4.49
N ASN A 151 -11.61 -10.33 5.33
CA ASN A 151 -11.17 -11.19 6.43
C ASN A 151 -10.95 -12.65 6.01
N CYS A 152 -10.37 -12.81 4.82
CA CYS A 152 -10.21 -14.12 4.16
C CYS A 152 -9.29 -15.08 4.92
N PHE A 153 -8.37 -14.57 5.75
CA PHE A 153 -7.44 -15.39 6.53
C PHE A 153 -7.85 -15.55 8.00
N GLY A 154 -8.76 -14.70 8.48
CA GLY A 154 -9.23 -14.77 9.87
C GLY A 154 -9.67 -13.41 10.41
N SER A 155 -10.09 -13.41 11.68
CA SER A 155 -10.43 -12.19 12.40
C SER A 155 -10.22 -12.34 13.90
N ASN A 156 -10.09 -11.22 14.60
CA ASN A 156 -9.95 -11.21 16.05
C ASN A 156 -11.22 -11.69 16.80
N TRP A 157 -12.33 -11.87 16.10
CA TRP A 157 -13.60 -12.32 16.69
C TRP A 157 -13.95 -13.78 16.39
N THR A 158 -13.52 -14.29 15.25
CA THR A 158 -13.91 -15.65 14.79
C THR A 158 -12.72 -16.57 14.61
N GLY A 159 -11.50 -16.08 14.83
CA GLY A 159 -10.28 -16.85 14.63
C GLY A 159 -9.93 -17.05 13.16
N GLU A 160 -9.14 -18.07 12.89
CA GLU A 160 -8.65 -18.42 11.56
C GLU A 160 -9.81 -18.87 10.63
N VAL A 161 -9.70 -18.52 9.37
CA VAL A 161 -10.56 -19.05 8.30
C VAL A 161 -9.81 -20.17 7.60
N PRO A 162 -10.24 -21.44 7.77
CA PRO A 162 -9.63 -22.57 7.07
C PRO A 162 -9.73 -22.41 5.56
N THR A 163 -8.68 -22.81 4.83
CA THR A 163 -8.62 -22.68 3.36
C THR A 163 -9.83 -23.36 2.70
N GLU A 164 -10.27 -24.51 3.20
CA GLU A 164 -11.43 -25.25 2.66
C GLU A 164 -12.73 -24.46 2.79
N LYS A 165 -12.93 -23.73 3.89
CA LYS A 165 -14.09 -22.86 4.10
C LYS A 165 -14.04 -21.66 3.15
N LEU A 166 -12.86 -21.10 2.92
CA LEU A 166 -12.65 -20.02 1.98
C LEU A 166 -12.92 -20.48 0.55
N MET A 167 -12.39 -21.63 0.14
CA MET A 167 -12.63 -22.22 -1.19
C MET A 167 -14.12 -22.53 -1.42
N ALA A 168 -14.84 -23.06 -0.42
CA ALA A 168 -16.27 -23.30 -0.52
C ALA A 168 -17.07 -21.99 -0.73
N MET A 169 -16.63 -20.88 -0.16
CA MET A 169 -17.23 -19.58 -0.43
C MET A 169 -16.95 -19.11 -1.87
N PHE A 170 -15.74 -19.31 -2.36
CA PHE A 170 -15.40 -19.00 -3.76
C PHE A 170 -16.21 -19.85 -4.75
N ASP A 171 -16.37 -21.16 -4.50
CA ASP A 171 -17.22 -22.03 -5.33
C ASP A 171 -18.62 -21.45 -5.48
N ARG A 172 -19.23 -20.99 -4.39
CA ARG A 172 -20.55 -20.37 -4.42
C ARG A 172 -20.59 -19.08 -5.23
N MET A 173 -19.56 -18.22 -5.09
CA MET A 173 -19.47 -16.95 -5.82
C MET A 173 -19.25 -17.19 -7.31
N VAL A 174 -18.35 -18.09 -7.68
CA VAL A 174 -18.09 -18.49 -9.08
C VAL A 174 -19.35 -19.07 -9.71
N GLN A 175 -20.06 -19.95 -9.00
CA GLN A 175 -21.30 -20.56 -9.50
C GLN A 175 -22.36 -19.50 -9.83
N GLN A 176 -22.55 -18.49 -8.97
CA GLN A 176 -23.52 -17.41 -9.20
C GLN A 176 -23.20 -16.58 -10.47
N TRP A 177 -21.92 -16.32 -10.73
CA TRP A 177 -21.48 -15.62 -11.94
C TRP A 177 -21.64 -16.48 -13.19
N ASN A 178 -21.29 -17.77 -13.10
CA ASN A 178 -21.43 -18.72 -14.21
C ASN A 178 -22.91 -18.97 -14.58
N ASP A 179 -23.81 -19.04 -13.60
CA ASP A 179 -25.24 -19.16 -13.81
C ASP A 179 -25.81 -17.96 -14.59
N ALA A 180 -25.17 -16.80 -14.48
CA ALA A 180 -25.52 -15.61 -15.26
C ALA A 180 -24.75 -15.50 -16.60
N GLY A 181 -23.99 -16.53 -16.98
CA GLY A 181 -23.20 -16.57 -18.20
C GLY A 181 -21.95 -15.72 -18.22
N LEU A 182 -21.49 -15.24 -17.06
CA LEU A 182 -20.32 -14.39 -16.92
C LEU A 182 -19.16 -15.15 -16.25
N PRO A 183 -18.00 -15.32 -16.93
CA PRO A 183 -16.83 -15.94 -16.31
C PRO A 183 -16.23 -15.02 -15.25
N VAL A 184 -15.75 -15.59 -14.16
CA VAL A 184 -14.95 -14.83 -13.17
C VAL A 184 -13.52 -14.69 -13.66
N LYS A 185 -13.02 -13.45 -13.68
CA LYS A 185 -11.65 -13.12 -14.09
C LYS A 185 -10.82 -12.49 -12.98
N ARG A 186 -11.48 -11.91 -11.97
CA ARG A 186 -10.84 -11.15 -10.91
C ARG A 186 -11.20 -11.67 -9.53
N ILE A 187 -10.21 -11.70 -8.63
CA ILE A 187 -10.41 -12.03 -7.23
C ILE A 187 -9.67 -11.05 -6.33
N GLY A 188 -10.35 -10.53 -5.32
CA GLY A 188 -9.76 -9.65 -4.32
C GLY A 188 -9.79 -10.29 -2.94
N PHE A 189 -8.66 -10.20 -2.26
CA PHE A 189 -8.45 -10.63 -0.88
C PHE A 189 -8.21 -9.39 -0.03
N SER A 190 -9.09 -9.15 0.95
CA SER A 190 -8.92 -8.10 1.93
C SER A 190 -8.74 -8.69 3.32
N ASP A 191 -7.79 -8.15 4.06
CA ASP A 191 -7.48 -8.59 5.40
C ASP A 191 -7.32 -7.40 6.36
N ALA A 192 -8.43 -6.72 6.66
CA ALA A 192 -8.47 -5.56 7.54
C ALA A 192 -8.04 -5.86 8.97
N THR A 193 -8.01 -7.12 9.37
CA THR A 193 -7.64 -7.57 10.72
C THR A 193 -6.19 -8.07 10.82
N GLY A 194 -5.43 -8.05 9.71
CA GLY A 194 -4.02 -8.40 9.66
C GLY A 194 -3.72 -9.84 10.12
N TRP A 195 -4.54 -10.78 9.68
CA TRP A 195 -4.40 -12.23 9.97
C TRP A 195 -3.60 -12.98 8.90
N ASN A 196 -3.23 -12.29 7.81
CA ASN A 196 -2.48 -12.90 6.72
C ASN A 196 -1.11 -13.43 7.19
N LEU A 197 -0.77 -14.62 6.69
CA LEU A 197 0.55 -15.22 6.83
C LEU A 197 1.03 -15.69 5.46
N PRO A 198 2.35 -15.65 5.16
CA PRO A 198 2.88 -15.95 3.83
C PRO A 198 2.44 -17.30 3.28
N HIS A 199 2.53 -18.37 4.07
CA HIS A 199 2.15 -19.72 3.66
C HIS A 199 0.63 -19.88 3.39
N GLN A 200 -0.21 -19.10 4.10
CA GLN A 200 -1.66 -19.11 3.86
C GLN A 200 -2.00 -18.41 2.56
N VAL A 201 -1.34 -17.28 2.26
CA VAL A 201 -1.51 -16.56 1.00
C VAL A 201 -1.03 -17.42 -0.17
N GLU A 202 0.17 -18.02 -0.07
CA GLU A 202 0.74 -18.93 -1.06
C GLU A 202 -0.25 -20.07 -1.38
N ARG A 203 -0.64 -20.84 -0.36
CA ARG A 203 -1.58 -21.96 -0.50
C ARG A 203 -2.92 -21.53 -1.09
N THR A 204 -3.45 -20.38 -0.68
CA THR A 204 -4.74 -19.87 -1.17
C THR A 204 -4.67 -19.54 -2.66
N LEU A 205 -3.60 -18.87 -3.10
CA LEU A 205 -3.40 -18.54 -4.52
C LEU A 205 -3.17 -19.78 -5.38
N GLU A 206 -2.39 -20.74 -4.90
CA GLU A 206 -2.20 -22.04 -5.57
C GLU A 206 -3.53 -22.77 -5.78
N GLU A 207 -4.37 -22.87 -4.74
CA GLU A 207 -5.69 -23.50 -4.85
C GLU A 207 -6.62 -22.75 -5.80
N VAL A 208 -6.59 -21.41 -5.81
CA VAL A 208 -7.38 -20.60 -6.76
C VAL A 208 -6.93 -20.83 -8.19
N LYS A 209 -5.63 -20.76 -8.48
CA LYS A 209 -5.09 -21.01 -9.84
C LYS A 209 -5.40 -22.42 -10.33
N LYS A 210 -5.35 -23.41 -9.44
CA LYS A 210 -5.66 -24.79 -9.76
C LYS A 210 -7.14 -25.00 -10.08
N ARG A 211 -8.06 -24.41 -9.30
CA ARG A 211 -9.50 -24.62 -9.43
C ARG A 211 -10.12 -23.75 -10.52
N TRP A 212 -9.65 -22.54 -10.67
CA TRP A 212 -10.18 -21.54 -11.60
C TRP A 212 -9.08 -20.88 -12.43
N PRO A 213 -8.48 -21.60 -13.38
CA PRO A 213 -7.35 -21.09 -14.19
C PRO A 213 -7.73 -19.89 -15.07
N SER A 214 -9.02 -19.59 -15.21
CA SER A 214 -9.51 -18.38 -15.88
C SER A 214 -9.33 -17.10 -15.05
N ILE A 215 -9.10 -17.21 -13.76
CA ILE A 215 -8.82 -16.07 -12.88
C ILE A 215 -7.36 -15.72 -13.02
N THR A 216 -7.10 -14.53 -13.55
CA THR A 216 -5.76 -14.02 -13.83
C THR A 216 -5.51 -12.62 -13.27
N ASP A 217 -6.49 -12.01 -12.60
CA ASP A 217 -6.37 -10.70 -11.97
C ASP A 217 -6.63 -10.82 -10.45
N PHE A 218 -5.56 -10.65 -9.68
CA PHE A 218 -5.52 -10.83 -8.22
C PHE A 218 -5.31 -9.49 -7.54
N ASN A 219 -6.19 -9.12 -6.60
CA ASN A 219 -6.05 -7.92 -5.80
C ASN A 219 -5.77 -8.28 -4.34
N LEU A 220 -4.70 -7.76 -3.77
CA LEU A 220 -4.34 -7.95 -2.36
C LEU A 220 -4.37 -6.62 -1.61
N HIS A 221 -5.28 -6.53 -0.64
CA HIS A 221 -5.40 -5.43 0.31
C HIS A 221 -5.13 -6.00 1.72
N LEU A 222 -3.84 -6.04 2.09
CA LEU A 222 -3.38 -6.71 3.30
C LEU A 222 -2.93 -5.69 4.35
N HIS A 223 -3.56 -5.74 5.52
CA HIS A 223 -3.09 -5.00 6.67
C HIS A 223 -1.89 -5.70 7.33
N ASN A 224 -0.92 -4.89 7.77
CA ASN A 224 0.36 -5.33 8.30
C ASN A 224 0.41 -5.30 9.85
N ALA A 225 -0.74 -5.45 10.48
CA ALA A 225 -0.88 -5.34 11.94
C ALA A 225 0.08 -6.23 12.75
N ARG A 226 0.56 -7.32 12.15
CA ARG A 226 1.51 -8.27 12.79
C ARG A 226 2.81 -8.44 12.00
N GLY A 227 3.12 -7.50 11.09
CA GLY A 227 4.39 -7.48 10.38
C GLY A 227 4.57 -8.54 9.28
N ALA A 228 3.52 -9.30 8.91
CA ALA A 228 3.63 -10.42 7.97
C ALA A 228 3.23 -10.05 6.53
N ALA A 229 2.59 -8.90 6.30
CA ALA A 229 1.95 -8.62 5.03
C ALA A 229 2.96 -8.45 3.88
N LEU A 230 4.12 -7.82 4.09
CA LEU A 230 5.15 -7.71 3.06
C LEU A 230 5.69 -9.09 2.64
N ALA A 231 5.89 -9.99 3.60
CA ALA A 231 6.28 -11.38 3.33
C ALA A 231 5.16 -12.15 2.60
N SER A 232 3.88 -11.84 2.89
CA SER A 232 2.73 -12.39 2.18
C SER A 232 2.68 -11.94 0.71
N ILE A 233 3.05 -10.67 0.42
CA ILE A 233 3.22 -10.21 -0.97
C ILE A 233 4.36 -10.96 -1.65
N TYR A 234 5.51 -11.14 -0.98
CA TYR A 234 6.59 -11.95 -1.55
C TYR A 234 6.14 -13.38 -1.87
N ALA A 235 5.36 -14.02 -0.99
CA ALA A 235 4.79 -15.34 -1.23
C ALA A 235 3.87 -15.34 -2.47
N SER A 236 3.06 -14.29 -2.67
CA SER A 236 2.21 -14.17 -3.87
C SER A 236 3.02 -14.09 -5.17
N LEU A 237 4.18 -13.41 -5.14
CA LEU A 237 5.09 -13.31 -6.29
C LEU A 237 5.79 -14.65 -6.65
N ARG A 238 5.75 -15.64 -5.75
CA ARG A 238 6.26 -16.99 -6.01
C ARG A 238 5.24 -17.87 -6.72
N VAL A 239 3.96 -17.57 -6.58
CA VAL A 239 2.84 -18.35 -7.15
C VAL A 239 2.39 -17.77 -8.48
N LEU A 240 2.30 -16.44 -8.55
CA LEU A 240 1.78 -15.73 -9.72
C LEU A 240 2.91 -15.52 -10.75
N ASP A 241 2.57 -15.58 -12.02
CA ASP A 241 3.50 -15.51 -13.13
C ASP A 241 3.14 -14.40 -14.14
N ASN A 242 3.87 -14.32 -15.24
CA ASN A 242 3.69 -13.29 -16.27
C ASN A 242 2.35 -13.34 -17.03
N GLY A 243 1.55 -14.38 -16.83
CA GLY A 243 0.16 -14.48 -17.31
C GLY A 243 -0.85 -13.81 -16.37
N ASP A 244 -0.41 -13.43 -15.17
CA ASP A 244 -1.24 -12.86 -14.14
C ASP A 244 -1.06 -11.35 -13.98
N THR A 245 -2.07 -10.70 -13.42
CA THR A 245 -1.99 -9.33 -12.89
C THR A 245 -2.12 -9.38 -11.37
N LEU A 246 -1.20 -8.75 -10.66
CA LEU A 246 -1.24 -8.59 -9.21
C LEU A 246 -1.45 -7.11 -8.88
N ARG A 247 -2.62 -6.82 -8.32
CA ARG A 247 -2.96 -5.47 -7.81
C ARG A 247 -2.64 -5.41 -6.33
N LEU A 248 -1.88 -4.40 -5.94
CA LEU A 248 -1.43 -4.19 -4.57
C LEU A 248 -1.90 -2.84 -4.07
N GLN A 249 -2.44 -2.82 -2.87
CA GLN A 249 -2.84 -1.60 -2.18
C GLN A 249 -1.96 -1.46 -0.95
N THR A 250 -1.25 -0.34 -0.86
CA THR A 250 -0.37 -0.03 0.27
C THR A 250 -0.45 1.45 0.60
N SER A 251 0.15 1.87 1.68
CA SER A 251 0.11 3.26 2.13
C SER A 251 1.48 3.76 2.52
N ILE A 252 1.82 4.99 2.14
CA ILE A 252 3.07 5.62 2.55
C ILE A 252 3.29 5.50 4.05
N GLY A 253 4.53 5.15 4.45
CA GLY A 253 4.88 4.94 5.84
C GLY A 253 4.11 3.83 6.55
N GLY A 254 3.28 3.05 5.85
CA GLY A 254 2.34 2.11 6.47
C GLY A 254 1.17 2.80 7.18
N MET A 255 0.96 4.10 6.91
CA MET A 255 -0.14 4.90 7.48
C MET A 255 -1.47 4.27 7.12
N ALA A 256 -2.20 3.79 8.10
CA ALA A 256 -3.54 3.24 7.95
C ALA A 256 -4.12 2.89 9.31
N GLY A 257 -5.37 2.52 9.29
CA GLY A 257 -6.06 1.98 10.44
C GLY A 257 -7.49 1.61 10.09
N CYS A 258 -8.10 0.85 10.95
CA CYS A 258 -9.47 0.44 10.76
C CYS A 258 -10.25 0.64 12.07
N PRO A 259 -11.19 1.59 12.13
CA PRO A 259 -11.99 1.81 13.34
C PRO A 259 -12.92 0.62 13.65
N TYR A 260 -13.15 -0.25 12.68
CA TYR A 260 -14.07 -1.37 12.79
C TYR A 260 -13.39 -2.70 13.16
N CYS A 261 -12.07 -2.83 12.93
CA CYS A 261 -11.31 -4.08 13.14
C CYS A 261 -10.93 -4.34 14.61
N GLY A 262 -11.18 -3.39 15.51
CA GLY A 262 -10.85 -3.50 16.95
C GLY A 262 -9.39 -3.17 17.30
N MET A 263 -8.60 -2.65 16.35
CA MET A 263 -7.19 -2.33 16.55
C MET A 263 -6.85 -0.87 16.24
N GLY A 264 -7.78 -0.08 15.69
CA GLY A 264 -7.54 1.32 15.35
C GLY A 264 -6.31 1.51 14.44
N GLN A 265 -5.42 2.40 14.79
CA GLN A 265 -4.17 2.68 14.05
C GLN A 265 -3.19 1.48 14.01
N ALA A 266 -3.30 0.52 14.95
CA ALA A 266 -2.46 -0.69 14.90
C ALA A 266 -2.81 -1.61 13.70
N ALA A 267 -3.93 -1.38 13.02
CA ALA A 267 -4.26 -2.03 11.76
C ALA A 267 -3.58 -1.34 10.56
N MET A 268 -2.29 -1.03 10.69
CA MET A 268 -1.48 -0.41 9.64
C MET A 268 -1.46 -1.23 8.35
N MET A 269 -1.20 -0.57 7.22
CA MET A 269 -0.95 -1.23 5.93
C MET A 269 0.55 -1.53 5.73
N ILE A 270 0.87 -2.17 4.62
CA ILE A 270 2.26 -2.26 4.15
C ILE A 270 2.72 -0.85 3.80
N ALA A 271 3.92 -0.48 4.24
CA ALA A 271 4.53 0.77 3.83
C ALA A 271 4.89 0.73 2.33
N THR A 272 4.43 1.72 1.58
CA THR A 272 4.64 1.75 0.13
C THR A 272 6.12 1.77 -0.22
N GLU A 273 6.94 2.52 0.51
CA GLU A 273 8.39 2.56 0.31
C GLU A 273 9.08 1.22 0.59
N ASP A 274 8.57 0.43 1.55
CA ASP A 274 9.10 -0.91 1.83
C ASP A 274 8.76 -1.88 0.70
N LEU A 275 7.52 -1.81 0.17
CA LEU A 275 7.12 -2.58 -1.00
C LEU A 275 7.93 -2.19 -2.24
N MET A 276 8.05 -0.89 -2.53
CA MET A 276 8.78 -0.41 -3.72
C MET A 276 10.25 -0.81 -3.67
N HIS A 277 10.87 -0.72 -2.49
CA HIS A 277 12.23 -1.20 -2.28
C HIS A 277 12.36 -2.70 -2.57
N MET A 278 11.48 -3.53 -1.99
CA MET A 278 11.50 -4.97 -2.24
C MET A 278 11.36 -5.30 -3.73
N LEU A 279 10.39 -4.69 -4.42
CA LEU A 279 10.16 -4.95 -5.84
C LEU A 279 11.36 -4.52 -6.71
N GLN A 280 11.94 -3.35 -6.45
CA GLN A 280 13.10 -2.84 -7.19
C GLN A 280 14.34 -3.71 -6.97
N GLU A 281 14.60 -4.17 -5.74
CA GLU A 281 15.70 -5.08 -5.42
C GLU A 281 15.52 -6.48 -6.04
N MET A 282 14.27 -6.89 -6.31
CA MET A 282 13.95 -8.10 -7.07
C MET A 282 14.03 -7.90 -8.59
N GLY A 283 14.40 -6.72 -9.07
CA GLY A 283 14.48 -6.40 -10.50
C GLY A 283 13.12 -6.12 -11.16
N ILE A 284 12.07 -5.89 -10.38
CA ILE A 284 10.74 -5.53 -10.88
C ILE A 284 10.68 -4.01 -11.03
N HIS A 285 10.49 -3.54 -12.25
CA HIS A 285 10.42 -2.11 -12.53
C HIS A 285 9.12 -1.50 -12.02
N THR A 286 9.22 -0.56 -11.08
CA THR A 286 8.07 0.13 -10.48
C THR A 286 7.78 1.49 -11.12
N GLY A 287 8.81 2.14 -11.67
CA GLY A 287 8.74 3.53 -12.16
C GLY A 287 8.72 4.58 -11.04
N VAL A 288 8.85 4.16 -9.78
CA VAL A 288 8.81 5.03 -8.60
C VAL A 288 10.21 5.50 -8.23
N ASP A 289 10.36 6.81 -8.00
CA ASP A 289 11.53 7.40 -7.36
C ASP A 289 11.44 7.16 -5.85
N LEU A 290 12.17 6.16 -5.38
CA LEU A 290 12.11 5.73 -3.98
C LEU A 290 12.63 6.82 -3.02
N TYR A 291 13.60 7.64 -3.43
CA TYR A 291 14.12 8.72 -2.59
C TYR A 291 13.10 9.84 -2.41
N LYS A 292 12.43 10.25 -3.49
CA LYS A 292 11.31 11.19 -3.39
C LYS A 292 10.16 10.63 -2.55
N LEU A 293 9.84 9.34 -2.71
CA LEU A 293 8.80 8.71 -1.91
C LEU A 293 9.13 8.73 -0.42
N ILE A 294 10.39 8.49 -0.04
CA ILE A 294 10.84 8.58 1.35
C ILE A 294 10.70 10.02 1.90
N GLU A 295 11.04 11.04 1.11
CA GLU A 295 10.83 12.44 1.53
C GLU A 295 9.33 12.75 1.72
N VAL A 296 8.45 12.14 0.91
CA VAL A 296 6.99 12.25 1.10
C VAL A 296 6.53 11.53 2.37
N VAL A 297 7.15 10.41 2.74
CA VAL A 297 6.85 9.78 4.06
C VAL A 297 7.22 10.71 5.21
N TRP A 298 8.37 11.40 5.15
CA TRP A 298 8.74 12.39 6.17
C TRP A 298 7.76 13.57 6.21
N LEU A 299 7.27 14.02 5.05
CA LEU A 299 6.19 15.00 4.97
C LEU A 299 4.89 14.46 5.61
N ALA A 300 4.55 13.20 5.37
CA ALA A 300 3.37 12.58 5.97
C ALA A 300 3.49 12.52 7.51
N GLU A 301 4.66 12.18 8.06
CA GLU A 301 4.95 12.22 9.51
C GLU A 301 4.74 13.65 10.08
N GLU A 302 5.14 14.68 9.34
CA GLU A 302 4.88 16.09 9.72
C GLU A 302 3.38 16.40 9.71
N VAL A 303 2.66 15.97 8.68
CA VAL A 303 1.23 16.23 8.50
C VAL A 303 0.37 15.54 9.56
N VAL A 304 0.68 14.28 9.89
CA VAL A 304 -0.09 13.52 10.89
C VAL A 304 0.39 13.78 12.33
N GLY A 305 1.60 14.34 12.51
CA GLY A 305 2.15 14.72 13.80
C GLY A 305 2.78 13.56 14.61
N HIS A 306 3.03 12.43 14.00
CA HIS A 306 3.67 11.28 14.66
C HIS A 306 4.52 10.45 13.67
N PRO A 307 5.51 9.66 14.17
CA PRO A 307 6.29 8.74 13.35
C PRO A 307 5.41 7.67 12.70
N LEU A 308 5.74 7.31 11.45
CA LEU A 308 5.11 6.22 10.72
C LEU A 308 5.95 4.92 10.80
N TYR A 309 5.44 3.84 10.28
CA TYR A 309 5.92 2.48 10.55
C TYR A 309 6.91 1.93 9.51
N GLY A 310 7.05 2.59 8.34
CA GLY A 310 7.93 2.14 7.26
C GLY A 310 9.39 2.04 7.68
N PHE A 311 10.09 0.98 7.28
CA PHE A 311 11.49 0.74 7.60
C PHE A 311 12.42 1.49 6.66
N VAL A 312 12.13 1.48 5.36
CA VAL A 312 12.99 2.08 4.33
C VAL A 312 13.01 3.61 4.43
N SER A 313 11.95 4.23 4.90
CA SER A 313 11.92 5.67 5.19
C SER A 313 12.86 6.09 6.34
N LYS A 314 13.31 5.14 7.16
CA LYS A 314 14.20 5.36 8.31
C LYS A 314 15.64 4.94 8.03
N ALA A 315 15.83 3.74 7.48
CA ALA A 315 17.14 3.16 7.23
C ALA A 315 17.72 3.52 5.85
N GLY A 316 16.89 4.01 4.94
CA GLY A 316 17.21 4.16 3.53
C GLY A 316 17.11 2.86 2.74
N PRO A 317 17.06 2.96 1.41
CA PRO A 317 17.21 1.79 0.54
C PRO A 317 18.63 1.24 0.63
N ARG A 318 18.83 0.00 0.22
CA ARG A 318 20.17 -0.58 0.10
C ARG A 318 21.02 0.29 -0.83
N PRO A 319 22.17 0.80 -0.37
CA PRO A 319 23.00 1.65 -1.21
C PRO A 319 23.74 0.81 -2.28
N HIS A 320 23.74 1.29 -3.51
CA HIS A 320 24.43 0.69 -4.64
C HIS A 320 25.38 1.70 -5.28
N PHE A 321 26.48 1.22 -5.85
CA PHE A 321 27.44 2.01 -6.63
C PHE A 321 27.91 3.30 -5.91
N ASP A 322 27.64 4.45 -6.50
CA ASP A 322 28.01 5.78 -6.01
C ASP A 322 27.30 6.20 -4.71
N ARG A 323 26.26 5.48 -4.31
CA ARG A 323 25.53 5.71 -3.05
C ARG A 323 26.06 4.91 -1.87
N LEU A 324 27.12 4.11 -2.04
CA LEU A 324 27.77 3.41 -0.92
C LEU A 324 28.29 4.44 0.10
N TYR A 325 28.08 4.16 1.37
CA TYR A 325 28.46 5.09 2.45
C TYR A 325 29.97 5.31 2.51
N PRO A 326 30.44 6.50 2.89
CA PRO A 326 31.85 6.73 3.18
C PRO A 326 32.36 5.76 4.25
N MET A 327 33.54 5.13 4.02
CA MET A 327 34.07 4.11 4.94
C MET A 327 34.43 4.67 6.30
N ASP A 328 34.80 5.94 6.36
CA ASP A 328 35.23 6.68 7.55
C ASP A 328 34.21 7.69 8.06
N MET A 329 32.92 7.51 7.64
CA MET A 329 31.86 8.36 8.16
C MET A 329 31.76 8.24 9.70
N PRO A 330 31.33 9.31 10.42
CA PRO A 330 31.21 9.26 11.88
C PRO A 330 30.17 8.23 12.33
N ARG A 331 30.10 7.97 13.63
CA ARG A 331 29.10 7.09 14.21
C ARG A 331 27.70 7.68 14.02
N ILE A 332 26.77 6.84 13.60
CA ILE A 332 25.36 7.20 13.44
C ILE A 332 24.58 6.52 14.55
N GLU A 333 23.91 7.30 15.40
CA GLU A 333 23.27 6.83 16.62
C GLU A 333 21.75 7.14 16.65
N THR A 334 21.30 8.12 15.87
CA THR A 334 19.90 8.56 15.87
C THR A 334 19.23 8.41 14.51
N LEU A 335 17.91 8.31 14.49
CA LEU A 335 17.13 8.28 13.23
C LEU A 335 17.32 9.58 12.41
N ALA A 336 17.50 10.72 13.06
CA ALA A 336 17.77 11.98 12.37
C ALA A 336 19.12 11.94 11.64
N GLN A 337 20.16 11.42 12.28
CA GLN A 337 21.46 11.21 11.64
C GLN A 337 21.41 10.17 10.52
N ALA A 338 20.60 9.10 10.67
CA ALA A 338 20.42 8.07 9.65
C ALA A 338 19.85 8.63 8.35
N ARG A 339 19.15 9.76 8.36
CA ARG A 339 18.66 10.46 7.15
C ARG A 339 19.78 10.95 6.20
N HIS A 340 21.07 10.71 6.54
CA HIS A 340 22.20 11.06 5.69
C HIS A 340 22.15 10.44 4.29
N PHE A 341 21.46 9.34 4.09
CA PHE A 341 21.28 8.71 2.78
C PHE A 341 20.53 9.60 1.76
N ILE A 342 19.79 10.63 2.23
CA ILE A 342 19.21 11.70 1.41
C ILE A 342 19.91 13.04 1.72
N LEU A 343 20.03 13.39 3.01
CA LEU A 343 20.49 14.71 3.44
C LEU A 343 22.01 14.87 3.38
N GLY A 344 22.75 13.78 3.16
CA GLY A 344 24.20 13.77 3.12
C GLY A 344 24.85 14.10 4.48
N PRO A 345 26.13 14.50 4.49
CA PRO A 345 26.92 14.72 5.71
C PRO A 345 26.34 15.76 6.68
N LYS A 346 25.49 16.66 6.22
CA LYS A 346 24.84 17.65 7.10
C LYS A 346 23.98 16.99 8.18
N ALA A 347 23.44 15.79 7.92
CA ALA A 347 22.59 15.07 8.86
C ALA A 347 23.33 14.58 10.12
N TYR A 348 24.64 14.38 10.02
CA TYR A 348 25.48 13.90 11.12
C TYR A 348 26.60 14.89 11.53
N ARG A 349 26.46 16.17 11.16
CA ARG A 349 27.44 17.19 11.55
C ARG A 349 27.60 17.23 13.07
N GLY A 350 28.85 17.14 13.56
CA GLY A 350 29.16 17.07 14.97
C GLY A 350 29.03 15.69 15.62
N ALA A 351 28.70 14.66 14.88
CA ALA A 351 28.71 13.28 15.37
C ALA A 351 30.16 12.85 15.70
N ALA A 352 30.31 11.98 16.68
CA ALA A 352 31.63 11.49 17.12
C ALA A 352 32.28 10.64 16.02
N SER A 353 33.56 10.90 15.75
CA SER A 353 34.41 10.09 14.87
C SER A 353 35.57 9.50 15.68
N PRO A 354 35.43 8.30 16.25
CA PRO A 354 36.45 7.67 17.07
C PRO A 354 37.61 7.09 16.24
N TRP A 355 37.51 7.15 14.92
CA TRP A 355 38.52 6.60 14.02
C TRP A 355 39.77 7.47 14.02
N LEU A 356 40.90 6.87 14.45
CA LEU A 356 42.19 7.55 14.50
C LEU A 356 42.95 7.53 13.16
N LYS A 357 42.56 6.64 12.26
CA LYS A 357 43.13 6.47 10.92
C LYS A 357 41.99 6.30 9.88
N PRO A 358 42.21 6.69 8.63
CA PRO A 358 41.27 6.42 7.55
C PRO A 358 40.95 4.93 7.47
N ILE A 359 39.65 4.62 7.34
CA ILE A 359 39.18 3.25 7.13
C ILE A 359 39.22 2.96 5.61
N THR A 360 39.90 1.88 5.23
CA THR A 360 39.98 1.43 3.84
C THR A 360 39.57 -0.05 3.74
N SER A 361 39.09 -0.48 2.58
CA SER A 361 38.74 -1.88 2.32
C SER A 361 39.09 -2.28 0.89
N ALA A 362 39.85 -3.34 0.74
CA ALA A 362 40.11 -3.97 -0.57
C ALA A 362 38.88 -4.62 -1.19
N GLN A 363 37.81 -4.80 -0.40
CA GLN A 363 36.54 -5.35 -0.90
C GLN A 363 35.66 -4.29 -1.58
N ARG A 364 35.98 -3.01 -1.41
CA ARG A 364 35.27 -1.95 -2.10
C ARG A 364 35.74 -1.88 -3.55
N PRO A 365 34.84 -1.98 -4.55
CA PRO A 365 35.23 -1.95 -5.96
C PRO A 365 36.00 -0.69 -6.32
N GLU A 366 37.14 -0.82 -7.02
CA GLU A 366 37.99 0.32 -7.43
C GLU A 366 37.25 1.32 -8.32
N SER A 367 36.29 0.84 -9.14
CA SER A 367 35.45 1.66 -10.00
C SER A 367 34.61 2.71 -9.22
N LEU A 368 34.48 2.54 -7.89
CA LEU A 368 33.73 3.43 -7.03
C LEU A 368 34.62 4.43 -6.26
N THR A 369 35.93 4.30 -6.36
CA THR A 369 36.89 5.20 -5.71
C THR A 369 37.21 6.46 -6.52
N GLY A 370 36.83 6.50 -7.80
CA GLY A 370 37.20 7.55 -8.75
C GLY A 370 36.20 8.71 -8.94
N GLY A 371 35.03 8.70 -8.27
CA GLY A 371 33.93 9.61 -8.59
C GLY A 371 33.44 10.53 -7.46
N ILE A 372 33.93 10.39 -6.23
CA ILE A 372 33.56 11.28 -5.12
C ILE A 372 34.66 12.30 -4.98
N ALA A 373 34.42 13.54 -5.42
CA ALA A 373 35.20 14.67 -4.96
C ALA A 373 35.18 14.59 -3.42
N ALA A 374 36.40 14.50 -2.82
CA ALA A 374 36.55 14.38 -1.38
C ALA A 374 35.71 15.46 -0.73
N ALA A 375 34.69 15.08 0.03
CA ALA A 375 34.04 16.00 0.93
C ALA A 375 35.15 16.55 1.81
N GLU A 376 35.21 17.89 1.95
CA GLU A 376 36.24 18.51 2.79
C GLU A 376 36.31 17.78 4.13
N PRO A 377 37.50 17.42 4.62
CA PRO A 377 37.64 16.65 5.84
C PRO A 377 36.98 17.43 6.96
N VAL A 378 35.97 16.87 7.56
CA VAL A 378 35.36 17.41 8.78
C VAL A 378 36.44 17.36 9.83
N ALA A 379 36.86 18.55 10.34
CA ALA A 379 37.92 18.64 11.33
C ALA A 379 37.63 17.68 12.51
N PRO A 380 38.63 16.94 12.99
CA PRO A 380 38.42 15.96 14.04
C PRO A 380 37.90 16.68 15.31
N VAL A 381 36.71 16.31 15.75
CA VAL A 381 36.17 16.74 17.04
C VAL A 381 37.06 16.10 18.10
N ARG A 382 37.73 16.93 18.89
CA ARG A 382 38.60 16.50 20.01
C ARG A 382 37.81 15.55 20.91
N ALA A 383 38.38 14.39 21.18
CA ALA A 383 37.84 13.42 22.12
C ALA A 383 37.55 14.12 23.46
N VAL A 384 36.31 14.08 23.89
CA VAL A 384 35.94 14.43 25.25
C VAL A 384 36.47 13.29 26.11
N ALA A 385 37.52 13.59 26.90
CA ALA A 385 38.01 12.65 27.91
C ALA A 385 36.86 12.32 28.88
N ARG A 386 36.69 11.04 29.16
CA ARG A 386 35.77 10.54 30.19
C ARG A 386 36.28 10.90 31.60
#